data_c1efd0f92e3e999034ebdf078f392be2
#
_entry.id   c1efd0f92e3e999034ebdf078f392be2
#
_cell.length_a   1.000
_cell.length_b   1.000
_cell.length_c   1.000
_cell.angle_alpha   90.00
_cell.angle_beta   90.00
_cell.angle_gamma   90.00
#
_symmetry.space_group_name_H-M   'P 1'
#
loop_
_entity.id
_entity.type
_entity.pdbx_description
1 polymer ?
#
loop_
_entity_poly.entity_id
_entity_poly.type
_entity_poly.pdbx_seq_one_letter_code
_entity_poly.pdbx_strand_id
1 'polypeptide(L)'
;MARFSDGSESYRSILYAEARKAARAQWWTGPEAITQYLDADAKGRLIQSLKSFLASRSLRSTEVLGRHYTIEELIAILLRDLRAEAERQFGVAVREARVGRPVRFVGADTEADDAYAVERLRQAFTLAGFERVEFEMEPVAAAGFYAARLQKDEVLLVGDFGGGTSDFSLLRVGPGGRELLGNDGVGLAGDTFDARLIRHVVSPELGLGSSIGSMGKRLPVPVWLYSNLERWHYLSFLRSKETLHLLKTLPGQSEEPEKLQALYDLVNEDLGYRLHQAVQRTKRELSQAESAEFRFSEGSVEIGATVRRADFEEWIADDLAAIAGCVDRLGTRQVDRVFLTGGTSFVPAVRRIFEERFGAERIESGSEFTSIAHGLALGG
;
A
#
# COMPACT_ATOMS: atom_id res chain seq x y z
N MET A 1 14.51 -17.22 -6.46
CA MET A 1 13.15 -16.68 -6.23
C MET A 1 12.22 -17.11 -7.34
N ALA A 2 10.91 -17.26 -7.06
CA ALA A 2 9.91 -17.45 -8.10
C ALA A 2 9.75 -16.17 -8.93
N ARG A 3 9.44 -16.33 -10.22
CA ARG A 3 9.14 -15.21 -11.14
C ARG A 3 7.69 -15.30 -11.58
N PHE A 4 7.03 -14.16 -11.67
CA PHE A 4 5.61 -14.06 -12.01
C PHE A 4 5.39 -13.71 -13.48
N SER A 5 4.13 -13.59 -13.90
CA SER A 5 3.73 -13.44 -15.30
C SER A 5 4.36 -12.23 -16.01
N ASP A 6 4.71 -11.18 -15.26
CA ASP A 6 5.42 -9.99 -15.76
C ASP A 6 6.96 -10.12 -15.72
N GLY A 7 7.48 -11.30 -15.37
CA GLY A 7 8.90 -11.56 -15.20
C GLY A 7 9.52 -11.00 -13.92
N SER A 8 8.75 -10.31 -13.08
CA SER A 8 9.20 -9.75 -11.81
C SER A 8 9.32 -10.83 -10.71
N GLU A 9 10.12 -10.53 -9.69
CA GLU A 9 10.22 -11.31 -8.45
C GLU A 9 9.28 -10.77 -7.36
N SER A 10 8.46 -9.76 -7.71
CA SER A 10 7.49 -9.12 -6.83
C SER A 10 6.07 -9.43 -7.28
N TYR A 11 5.22 -9.88 -6.35
CA TYR A 11 3.82 -10.19 -6.62
C TYR A 11 2.91 -9.17 -5.94
N ARG A 12 2.19 -8.40 -6.73
CA ARG A 12 1.24 -7.41 -6.20
C ARG A 12 0.00 -8.10 -5.63
N SER A 13 -0.39 -7.74 -4.41
CA SER A 13 -1.57 -8.30 -3.73
C SER A 13 -2.87 -7.68 -4.26
N ILE A 14 -3.17 -7.96 -5.54
CA ILE A 14 -4.33 -7.46 -6.27
C ILE A 14 -5.16 -8.64 -6.78
N LEU A 15 -6.50 -8.51 -6.67
CA LEU A 15 -7.48 -9.41 -7.25
C LEU A 15 -8.34 -8.64 -8.25
N TYR A 16 -8.66 -9.25 -9.36
CA TYR A 16 -9.71 -8.79 -10.27
C TYR A 16 -10.75 -9.87 -10.45
N ALA A 17 -12.02 -9.51 -10.34
CA ALA A 17 -13.15 -10.41 -10.54
C ALA A 17 -14.06 -9.88 -11.65
N GLU A 18 -14.43 -10.73 -12.59
CA GLU A 18 -15.37 -10.42 -13.66
C GLU A 18 -16.52 -11.45 -13.69
N ALA A 19 -17.73 -10.97 -14.00
CA ALA A 19 -18.88 -11.83 -14.17
C ALA A 19 -18.81 -12.56 -15.52
N ARG A 20 -18.79 -13.89 -15.52
CA ARG A 20 -19.00 -14.70 -16.74
C ARG A 20 -20.43 -15.20 -16.86
N LYS A 21 -20.84 -15.54 -18.11
CA LYS A 21 -22.21 -15.96 -18.51
C LYS A 21 -22.77 -17.19 -17.79
N ALA A 22 -22.15 -17.75 -16.77
CA ALA A 22 -22.61 -18.93 -16.01
C ALA A 22 -22.61 -18.71 -14.50
N ALA A 23 -22.87 -17.49 -14.01
CA ALA A 23 -22.98 -17.15 -12.58
C ALA A 23 -21.73 -17.43 -11.71
N ARG A 24 -20.57 -17.68 -12.30
CA ARG A 24 -19.31 -17.82 -11.55
C ARG A 24 -18.40 -16.64 -11.86
N ALA A 25 -17.90 -15.98 -10.82
CA ALA A 25 -16.84 -14.99 -10.96
C ALA A 25 -15.57 -15.67 -11.49
N GLN A 26 -14.98 -15.10 -12.54
CA GLN A 26 -13.63 -15.42 -12.93
C GLN A 26 -12.70 -14.52 -12.15
N TRP A 27 -11.63 -15.09 -11.59
CA TRP A 27 -10.65 -14.39 -10.79
C TRP A 27 -9.32 -14.39 -11.51
N TRP A 28 -8.63 -13.25 -11.41
CA TRP A 28 -7.22 -13.06 -11.74
C TRP A 28 -6.52 -12.45 -10.54
N THR A 29 -5.25 -12.70 -10.42
CA THR A 29 -4.45 -12.36 -9.25
C THR A 29 -3.14 -11.72 -9.67
N GLY A 30 -2.54 -10.93 -8.79
CA GLY A 30 -1.22 -10.36 -9.05
C GLY A 30 -1.11 -9.47 -10.28
N PRO A 31 -0.02 -9.55 -11.04
CA PRO A 31 0.19 -8.74 -12.25
C PRO A 31 -0.88 -8.97 -13.31
N GLU A 32 -1.36 -10.22 -13.47
CA GLU A 32 -2.38 -10.56 -14.45
C GLU A 32 -3.71 -9.87 -14.14
N ALA A 33 -4.08 -9.74 -12.87
CA ALA A 33 -5.28 -9.01 -12.44
C ALA A 33 -5.27 -7.56 -12.94
N ILE A 34 -4.11 -6.92 -12.96
CA ILE A 34 -3.96 -5.55 -13.46
C ILE A 34 -4.17 -5.50 -14.96
N THR A 35 -3.53 -6.41 -15.70
CA THR A 35 -3.67 -6.49 -17.17
C THR A 35 -5.12 -6.69 -17.56
N GLN A 36 -5.78 -7.70 -16.97
CA GLN A 36 -7.17 -8.01 -17.26
C GLN A 36 -8.12 -6.86 -16.89
N TYR A 37 -7.87 -6.18 -15.77
CA TYR A 37 -8.66 -5.01 -15.40
C TYR A 37 -8.51 -3.84 -16.38
N LEU A 38 -7.29 -3.59 -16.87
CA LEU A 38 -7.03 -2.49 -17.81
C LEU A 38 -7.64 -2.78 -19.20
N ASP A 39 -7.61 -4.05 -19.62
CA ASP A 39 -8.09 -4.50 -20.95
C ASP A 39 -9.60 -4.76 -20.99
N ALA A 40 -10.28 -4.82 -19.83
CA ALA A 40 -11.70 -5.15 -19.78
C ALA A 40 -12.59 -4.03 -20.34
N ASP A 41 -13.49 -4.39 -21.26
CA ASP A 41 -14.52 -3.49 -21.79
C ASP A 41 -15.59 -3.18 -20.73
N ALA A 42 -16.02 -4.22 -20.00
CA ALA A 42 -16.97 -4.10 -18.90
C ALA A 42 -16.22 -4.31 -17.58
N LYS A 43 -16.11 -3.25 -16.80
CA LYS A 43 -15.34 -3.30 -15.55
C LYS A 43 -15.97 -4.23 -14.53
N GLY A 44 -15.22 -5.25 -14.13
CA GLY A 44 -15.49 -6.09 -12.98
C GLY A 44 -15.15 -5.39 -11.66
N ARG A 45 -14.74 -6.15 -10.65
CA ARG A 45 -14.32 -5.58 -9.36
C ARG A 45 -12.83 -5.80 -9.12
N LEU A 46 -12.07 -4.71 -9.07
CA LEU A 46 -10.69 -4.69 -8.62
C LEU A 46 -10.64 -4.60 -7.08
N ILE A 47 -9.86 -5.45 -6.45
CA ILE A 47 -9.69 -5.54 -5.00
C ILE A 47 -8.21 -5.55 -4.69
N GLN A 48 -7.82 -4.71 -3.74
CA GLN A 48 -6.41 -4.48 -3.43
C GLN A 48 -6.22 -4.12 -1.95
N SER A 49 -4.98 -4.15 -1.48
CA SER A 49 -4.63 -3.80 -0.09
C SER A 49 -5.41 -4.57 0.98
N LEU A 50 -5.72 -5.83 0.74
CA LEU A 50 -6.47 -6.66 1.69
C LEU A 50 -5.81 -6.73 3.08
N LYS A 51 -4.47 -6.65 3.15
CA LYS A 51 -3.69 -6.60 4.39
C LYS A 51 -4.10 -5.43 5.29
N SER A 52 -4.48 -4.29 4.72
CA SER A 52 -4.92 -3.09 5.47
C SER A 52 -6.25 -3.26 6.21
N PHE A 53 -7.00 -4.30 5.91
CA PHE A 53 -8.29 -4.57 6.55
C PHE A 53 -8.23 -5.71 7.58
N LEU A 54 -7.08 -6.33 7.78
CA LEU A 54 -6.97 -7.49 8.67
C LEU A 54 -7.28 -7.15 10.14
N ALA A 55 -6.88 -5.97 10.63
CA ALA A 55 -7.18 -5.54 11.99
C ALA A 55 -8.62 -5.01 12.16
N SER A 56 -9.35 -4.75 11.07
CA SER A 56 -10.70 -4.19 11.14
C SER A 56 -11.72 -5.22 11.62
N ARG A 57 -12.34 -4.96 12.76
CA ARG A 57 -13.43 -5.78 13.32
C ARG A 57 -14.78 -5.50 12.65
N SER A 58 -14.94 -4.33 12.02
CA SER A 58 -16.17 -3.92 11.33
C SER A 58 -16.25 -4.48 9.90
N LEU A 59 -15.11 -4.58 9.18
CA LEU A 59 -15.08 -5.13 7.83
C LEU A 59 -14.77 -6.63 7.86
N ARG A 60 -15.80 -7.45 7.98
CA ARG A 60 -15.67 -8.90 7.99
C ARG A 60 -15.79 -9.52 6.61
N SER A 61 -16.63 -8.96 5.77
CA SER A 61 -16.86 -9.45 4.41
C SER A 61 -17.19 -8.30 3.47
N THR A 62 -17.06 -8.56 2.19
CA THR A 62 -17.45 -7.64 1.12
C THR A 62 -18.16 -8.41 0.00
N GLU A 63 -19.11 -7.76 -0.66
CA GLU A 63 -19.79 -8.35 -1.80
C GLU A 63 -18.93 -8.21 -3.06
N VAL A 64 -18.77 -9.30 -3.80
CA VAL A 64 -18.13 -9.33 -5.11
C VAL A 64 -19.05 -10.07 -6.08
N LEU A 65 -19.58 -9.35 -7.05
CA LEU A 65 -20.45 -9.89 -8.10
C LEU A 65 -21.63 -10.71 -7.54
N GLY A 66 -22.33 -10.16 -6.52
CA GLY A 66 -23.50 -10.77 -5.91
C GLY A 66 -23.21 -11.87 -4.87
N ARG A 67 -21.94 -12.13 -4.55
CA ARG A 67 -21.54 -13.09 -3.52
C ARG A 67 -20.70 -12.40 -2.43
N HIS A 68 -20.97 -12.72 -1.17
CA HIS A 68 -20.16 -12.25 -0.05
C HIS A 68 -18.91 -13.13 0.13
N TYR A 69 -17.77 -12.47 0.31
CA TYR A 69 -16.47 -13.06 0.62
C TYR A 69 -15.93 -12.43 1.89
N THR A 70 -15.37 -13.24 2.77
CA THR A 70 -14.58 -12.72 3.90
C THR A 70 -13.22 -12.22 3.37
N ILE A 71 -12.54 -11.41 4.18
CA ILE A 71 -11.19 -10.92 3.82
C ILE A 71 -10.24 -12.10 3.71
N GLU A 72 -10.37 -13.11 4.59
CA GLU A 72 -9.58 -14.33 4.60
C GLU A 72 -9.76 -15.14 3.32
N GLU A 73 -11.00 -15.27 2.83
CA GLU A 73 -11.29 -15.96 1.57
C GLU A 73 -10.66 -15.24 0.37
N LEU A 74 -10.71 -13.92 0.34
CA LEU A 74 -10.08 -13.13 -0.72
C LEU A 74 -8.54 -13.26 -0.68
N ILE A 75 -7.93 -13.18 0.49
CA ILE A 75 -6.48 -13.42 0.63
C ILE A 75 -6.13 -14.85 0.21
N ALA A 76 -6.96 -15.83 0.55
CA ALA A 76 -6.73 -17.21 0.17
C ALA A 76 -6.73 -17.43 -1.35
N ILE A 77 -7.47 -16.63 -2.13
CA ILE A 77 -7.42 -16.68 -3.60
C ILE A 77 -6.00 -16.31 -4.08
N LEU A 78 -5.43 -15.20 -3.57
CA LEU A 78 -4.06 -14.78 -3.89
C LEU A 78 -3.03 -15.84 -3.49
N LEU A 79 -3.17 -16.39 -2.29
CA LEU A 79 -2.22 -17.37 -1.75
C LEU A 79 -2.25 -18.70 -2.51
N ARG A 80 -3.40 -19.13 -3.01
CA ARG A 80 -3.51 -20.34 -3.85
C ARG A 80 -2.76 -20.16 -5.17
N ASP A 81 -2.88 -18.99 -5.78
CA ASP A 81 -2.16 -18.69 -7.03
C ASP A 81 -0.66 -18.64 -6.80
N LEU A 82 -0.21 -17.93 -5.76
CA LEU A 82 1.20 -17.89 -5.36
C LEU A 82 1.76 -19.29 -5.11
N ARG A 83 1.02 -20.13 -4.39
CA ARG A 83 1.39 -21.51 -4.09
C ARG A 83 1.49 -22.34 -5.38
N ALA A 84 0.47 -22.27 -6.23
CA ALA A 84 0.44 -23.02 -7.49
C ALA A 84 1.61 -22.62 -8.40
N GLU A 85 1.93 -21.32 -8.47
CA GLU A 85 3.05 -20.83 -9.25
C GLU A 85 4.40 -21.31 -8.70
N ALA A 86 4.58 -21.28 -7.37
CA ALA A 86 5.78 -21.83 -6.74
C ALA A 86 5.90 -23.34 -6.97
N GLU A 87 4.83 -24.11 -6.80
CA GLU A 87 4.80 -25.56 -7.08
C GLU A 87 5.14 -25.85 -8.54
N ARG A 88 4.62 -25.06 -9.48
CA ARG A 88 4.91 -25.19 -10.91
C ARG A 88 6.39 -24.93 -11.24
N GLN A 89 6.99 -23.88 -10.63
CA GLN A 89 8.39 -23.50 -10.93
C GLN A 89 9.40 -24.44 -10.27
N PHE A 90 9.12 -24.87 -9.04
CA PHE A 90 10.08 -25.67 -8.25
C PHE A 90 9.84 -27.18 -8.35
N GLY A 91 8.71 -27.62 -8.91
CA GLY A 91 8.38 -29.05 -9.06
C GLY A 91 8.13 -29.79 -7.75
N VAL A 92 7.85 -29.10 -6.66
CA VAL A 92 7.61 -29.66 -5.32
C VAL A 92 6.32 -29.12 -4.72
N ALA A 93 5.64 -29.94 -3.92
CA ALA A 93 4.46 -29.50 -3.18
C ALA A 93 4.85 -28.51 -2.07
N VAL A 94 4.21 -27.35 -2.05
CA VAL A 94 4.43 -26.28 -1.05
C VAL A 94 3.35 -26.37 0.02
N ARG A 95 3.70 -26.89 1.20
CA ARG A 95 2.77 -27.10 2.32
C ARG A 95 3.01 -26.17 3.49
N GLU A 96 4.20 -25.59 3.56
CA GLU A 96 4.62 -24.72 4.65
C GLU A 96 4.99 -23.35 4.11
N ALA A 97 4.79 -22.32 4.92
CA ALA A 97 5.18 -20.96 4.58
C ALA A 97 5.77 -20.23 5.80
N ARG A 98 6.85 -19.49 5.57
CA ARG A 98 7.32 -18.44 6.47
C ARG A 98 6.89 -17.10 5.90
N VAL A 99 6.20 -16.30 6.70
CA VAL A 99 5.44 -15.13 6.25
C VAL A 99 5.87 -13.90 7.02
N GLY A 100 6.20 -12.84 6.30
CA GLY A 100 6.44 -11.52 6.89
C GLY A 100 5.12 -10.90 7.36
N ARG A 101 5.16 -10.31 8.55
CA ARG A 101 4.10 -9.45 9.05
C ARG A 101 4.66 -8.10 9.49
N PRO A 102 3.90 -6.99 9.40
CA PRO A 102 4.34 -5.72 9.94
C PRO A 102 4.52 -5.81 11.47
N VAL A 103 5.26 -4.87 12.04
CA VAL A 103 5.33 -4.70 13.49
C VAL A 103 3.93 -4.43 14.03
N ARG A 104 3.17 -3.56 13.33
CA ARG A 104 1.77 -3.24 13.64
C ARG A 104 0.94 -3.19 12.38
N PHE A 105 -0.18 -3.90 12.36
CA PHE A 105 -1.12 -3.83 11.23
C PHE A 105 -1.81 -2.48 11.16
N VAL A 106 -2.13 -2.03 9.94
CA VAL A 106 -2.92 -0.80 9.72
C VAL A 106 -4.25 -0.91 10.48
N GLY A 107 -4.55 0.12 11.29
CA GLY A 107 -5.78 0.16 12.09
C GLY A 107 -5.78 -0.75 13.33
N ALA A 108 -4.63 -1.30 13.72
CA ALA A 108 -4.47 -1.97 15.01
C ALA A 108 -4.04 -0.95 16.06
N ASP A 109 -4.95 -0.64 16.99
CA ASP A 109 -4.68 0.31 18.08
C ASP A 109 -4.11 -0.38 19.32
N THR A 110 -4.33 -1.70 19.44
CA THR A 110 -3.91 -2.52 20.57
C THR A 110 -3.20 -3.80 20.12
N GLU A 111 -2.47 -4.44 21.03
CA GLU A 111 -1.88 -5.79 20.80
C GLU A 111 -2.96 -6.84 20.47
N ALA A 112 -4.15 -6.71 21.03
CA ALA A 112 -5.26 -7.60 20.73
C ALA A 112 -5.77 -7.44 19.29
N ASP A 113 -5.64 -6.27 18.68
CA ASP A 113 -6.00 -6.04 17.29
C ASP A 113 -4.93 -6.60 16.35
N ASP A 114 -3.64 -6.48 16.72
CA ASP A 114 -2.55 -7.15 15.99
C ASP A 114 -2.69 -8.66 16.03
N ALA A 115 -2.96 -9.24 17.20
CA ALA A 115 -3.19 -10.67 17.35
C ALA A 115 -4.39 -11.15 16.52
N TYR A 116 -5.46 -10.36 16.49
CA TYR A 116 -6.64 -10.62 15.66
C TYR A 116 -6.29 -10.61 14.16
N ALA A 117 -5.48 -9.65 13.71
CA ALA A 117 -5.04 -9.57 12.32
C ALA A 117 -4.14 -10.76 11.91
N VAL A 118 -3.22 -11.17 12.79
CA VAL A 118 -2.37 -12.36 12.58
C VAL A 118 -3.21 -13.62 12.45
N GLU A 119 -4.23 -13.79 13.32
CA GLU A 119 -5.10 -14.99 13.28
C GLU A 119 -5.91 -15.04 11.99
N ARG A 120 -6.47 -13.89 11.52
CA ARG A 120 -7.15 -13.81 10.23
C ARG A 120 -6.22 -14.16 9.06
N LEU A 121 -4.98 -13.68 9.11
CA LEU A 121 -3.98 -14.02 8.10
C LEU A 121 -3.65 -15.52 8.13
N ARG A 122 -3.51 -16.13 9.32
CA ARG A 122 -3.32 -17.58 9.48
C ARG A 122 -4.48 -18.38 8.87
N GLN A 123 -5.73 -17.96 9.11
CA GLN A 123 -6.93 -18.57 8.52
C GLN A 123 -6.90 -18.49 6.98
N ALA A 124 -6.45 -17.38 6.41
CA ALA A 124 -6.31 -17.24 4.96
C ALA A 124 -5.30 -18.25 4.38
N PHE A 125 -4.16 -18.47 5.03
CA PHE A 125 -3.20 -19.50 4.63
C PHE A 125 -3.77 -20.92 4.75
N THR A 126 -4.49 -21.21 5.82
CA THR A 126 -5.19 -22.50 6.00
C THR A 126 -6.22 -22.71 4.88
N LEU A 127 -7.03 -21.71 4.56
CA LEU A 127 -7.98 -21.74 3.44
C LEU A 127 -7.29 -21.91 2.08
N ALA A 128 -6.05 -21.45 1.94
CA ALA A 128 -5.23 -21.65 0.75
C ALA A 128 -4.58 -23.04 0.68
N GLY A 129 -4.68 -23.84 1.75
CA GLY A 129 -4.20 -25.22 1.83
C GLY A 129 -2.75 -25.34 2.32
N PHE A 130 -2.23 -24.36 3.06
CA PHE A 130 -0.98 -24.51 3.80
C PHE A 130 -1.24 -25.28 5.10
N GLU A 131 -0.35 -26.20 5.43
CA GLU A 131 -0.44 -27.05 6.64
C GLU A 131 0.27 -26.39 7.85
N ARG A 132 1.35 -25.62 7.57
CA ARG A 132 2.13 -24.93 8.58
C ARG A 132 2.47 -23.52 8.13
N VAL A 133 2.26 -22.56 9.04
CA VAL A 133 2.57 -21.14 8.78
C VAL A 133 3.27 -20.53 10.00
N GLU A 134 4.46 -20.02 9.77
CA GLU A 134 5.25 -19.27 10.74
C GLU A 134 5.25 -17.80 10.36
N PHE A 135 5.07 -16.92 11.35
CA PHE A 135 5.11 -15.48 11.15
C PHE A 135 6.37 -14.90 11.76
N GLU A 136 7.04 -14.02 11.01
CA GLU A 136 8.17 -13.23 11.47
C GLU A 136 7.92 -11.75 11.14
N MET A 137 8.40 -10.84 11.97
CA MET A 137 8.29 -9.41 11.69
C MET A 137 9.13 -9.06 10.45
N GLU A 138 8.56 -8.30 9.52
CA GLU A 138 9.20 -7.89 8.26
C GLU A 138 10.58 -7.24 8.49
N PRO A 139 10.76 -6.30 9.46
CA PRO A 139 12.08 -5.74 9.75
C PRO A 139 13.09 -6.77 10.31
N VAL A 140 12.62 -7.76 11.08
CA VAL A 140 13.48 -8.83 11.62
C VAL A 140 13.95 -9.74 10.49
N ALA A 141 13.05 -10.07 9.55
CA ALA A 141 13.40 -10.82 8.36
C ALA A 141 14.43 -10.06 7.50
N ALA A 142 14.20 -8.77 7.25
CA ALA A 142 15.17 -7.92 6.51
C ALA A 142 16.55 -7.88 7.19
N ALA A 143 16.59 -7.77 8.53
CA ALA A 143 17.82 -7.84 9.30
C ALA A 143 18.54 -9.18 9.13
N GLY A 144 17.83 -10.29 9.01
CA GLY A 144 18.40 -11.61 8.74
C GLY A 144 19.20 -11.69 7.43
N PHE A 145 18.69 -11.02 6.40
CA PHE A 145 19.42 -10.90 5.12
C PHE A 145 20.73 -10.13 5.26
N TYR A 146 20.75 -9.08 6.10
CA TYR A 146 21.94 -8.31 6.40
C TYR A 146 22.91 -9.08 7.29
N ALA A 147 22.42 -9.71 8.36
CA ALA A 147 23.21 -10.44 9.35
C ALA A 147 24.10 -11.54 8.74
N ALA A 148 23.64 -12.17 7.66
CA ALA A 148 24.40 -13.22 6.95
C ALA A 148 25.75 -12.74 6.38
N ARG A 149 26.01 -11.43 6.35
CA ARG A 149 27.25 -10.81 5.82
C ARG A 149 28.17 -10.30 6.92
N LEU A 150 27.72 -10.31 8.19
CA LEU A 150 28.47 -9.76 9.32
C LEU A 150 29.49 -10.75 9.88
N GLN A 151 30.65 -10.22 10.27
CA GLN A 151 31.70 -10.97 10.97
C GLN A 151 31.73 -10.71 12.48
N LYS A 152 31.04 -9.69 12.95
CA LYS A 152 30.93 -9.29 14.37
C LYS A 152 29.48 -8.83 14.63
N ASP A 153 29.12 -8.77 15.91
CA ASP A 153 27.83 -8.21 16.30
C ASP A 153 27.78 -6.71 16.04
N GLU A 154 26.69 -6.26 15.42
CA GLU A 154 26.37 -4.85 15.17
C GLU A 154 24.94 -4.55 15.64
N VAL A 155 24.71 -3.31 16.06
CA VAL A 155 23.36 -2.79 16.34
C VAL A 155 22.81 -2.17 15.07
N LEU A 156 21.79 -2.79 14.52
CA LEU A 156 21.16 -2.42 13.28
C LEU A 156 19.78 -1.82 13.54
N LEU A 157 19.53 -0.63 12.99
CA LEU A 157 18.18 -0.09 12.84
C LEU A 157 17.65 -0.44 11.45
N VAL A 158 16.58 -1.20 11.39
CA VAL A 158 15.86 -1.50 10.16
C VAL A 158 14.62 -0.63 10.06
N GLY A 159 14.49 0.12 8.97
CA GLY A 159 13.27 0.83 8.60
C GLY A 159 12.65 0.19 7.37
N ASP A 160 11.48 -0.41 7.54
CA ASP A 160 10.70 -0.99 6.45
C ASP A 160 9.52 -0.08 6.09
N PHE A 161 9.55 0.43 4.87
CA PHE A 161 8.57 1.38 4.35
C PHE A 161 7.68 0.71 3.32
N GLY A 162 6.57 0.13 3.78
CA GLY A 162 5.56 -0.45 2.92
C GLY A 162 4.72 0.58 2.15
N GLY A 163 3.59 0.15 1.63
CA GLY A 163 2.56 1.06 1.10
C GLY A 163 1.82 1.79 2.21
N GLY A 164 1.34 1.06 3.21
CA GLY A 164 0.47 1.58 4.27
C GLY A 164 1.13 1.73 5.65
N THR A 165 2.28 1.13 5.90
CA THR A 165 2.99 1.17 7.20
C THR A 165 4.45 1.52 7.03
N SER A 166 5.00 2.18 8.06
CA SER A 166 6.42 2.35 8.27
C SER A 166 6.78 1.69 9.60
N ASP A 167 7.59 0.64 9.53
CA ASP A 167 7.91 -0.24 10.64
C ASP A 167 9.42 -0.16 10.95
N PHE A 168 9.76 -0.01 12.23
CA PHE A 168 11.13 0.15 12.69
C PHE A 168 11.48 -0.91 13.70
N SER A 169 12.67 -1.51 13.56
CA SER A 169 13.19 -2.46 14.54
C SER A 169 14.65 -2.18 14.80
N LEU A 170 14.99 -2.12 16.07
CA LEU A 170 16.36 -2.06 16.57
C LEU A 170 16.79 -3.47 16.95
N LEU A 171 17.82 -3.99 16.31
CA LEU A 171 18.30 -5.36 16.50
C LEU A 171 19.81 -5.37 16.77
N ARG A 172 20.24 -6.28 17.65
CA ARG A 172 21.62 -6.75 17.65
C ARG A 172 21.71 -7.95 16.73
N VAL A 173 22.60 -7.90 15.75
CA VAL A 173 22.75 -8.95 14.74
C VAL A 173 24.22 -9.28 14.53
N GLY A 174 24.52 -10.56 14.31
CA GLY A 174 25.87 -11.02 14.06
C GLY A 174 26.00 -12.54 14.07
N PRO A 175 27.23 -13.07 14.16
CA PRO A 175 27.48 -14.51 14.18
C PRO A 175 26.78 -15.26 15.33
N GLY A 176 26.51 -14.57 16.44
CA GLY A 176 25.82 -15.10 17.63
C GLY A 176 24.31 -15.20 17.49
N GLY A 177 23.75 -14.67 16.42
CA GLY A 177 22.31 -14.68 16.18
C GLY A 177 21.69 -13.29 16.04
N ARG A 178 20.40 -13.21 16.35
CA ARG A 178 19.58 -12.00 16.25
C ARG A 178 18.85 -11.77 17.55
N GLU A 179 18.98 -10.59 18.15
CA GLU A 179 18.25 -10.16 19.33
C GLU A 179 17.48 -8.88 19.01
N LEU A 180 16.15 -8.90 19.19
CA LEU A 180 15.32 -7.71 19.06
C LEU A 180 15.46 -6.85 20.31
N LEU A 181 16.01 -5.64 20.16
CA LEU A 181 16.19 -4.67 21.24
C LEU A 181 14.98 -3.75 21.43
N GLY A 182 14.23 -3.52 20.37
CA GLY A 182 13.01 -2.73 20.37
C GLY A 182 12.37 -2.64 19.00
N ASN A 183 11.10 -2.31 18.96
CA ASN A 183 10.37 -2.02 17.72
C ASN A 183 9.35 -0.90 17.95
N ASP A 184 9.03 -0.19 16.89
CA ASP A 184 7.95 0.78 16.81
C ASP A 184 7.46 0.87 15.36
N GLY A 185 6.28 1.44 15.15
CA GLY A 185 5.73 1.58 13.81
C GLY A 185 4.54 2.52 13.75
N VAL A 186 4.26 3.01 12.56
CA VAL A 186 3.15 3.91 12.30
C VAL A 186 2.39 3.49 11.05
N GLY A 187 1.06 3.64 11.09
CA GLY A 187 0.16 3.26 10.00
C GLY A 187 0.12 4.29 8.87
N LEU A 188 1.29 4.78 8.44
CA LEU A 188 1.46 5.69 7.31
C LEU A 188 2.77 5.39 6.56
N ALA A 189 2.72 5.49 5.25
CA ALA A 189 3.87 5.34 4.35
C ALA A 189 3.53 5.86 2.94
N GLY A 190 3.92 5.14 1.89
CA GLY A 190 3.78 5.55 0.50
C GLY A 190 2.37 5.91 0.06
N ASP A 191 1.36 5.20 0.54
CA ASP A 191 -0.05 5.46 0.21
C ASP A 191 -0.53 6.79 0.81
N THR A 192 -0.02 7.17 1.99
CA THR A 192 -0.29 8.48 2.60
C THR A 192 0.32 9.60 1.78
N PHE A 193 1.55 9.42 1.28
CA PHE A 193 2.21 10.40 0.41
C PHE A 193 1.48 10.55 -0.93
N ASP A 194 0.98 9.45 -1.51
CA ASP A 194 0.12 9.48 -2.69
C ASP A 194 -1.18 10.26 -2.40
N ALA A 195 -1.78 10.05 -1.23
CA ALA A 195 -2.96 10.79 -0.80
C ALA A 195 -2.72 12.31 -0.72
N ARG A 196 -1.55 12.76 -0.22
CA ARG A 196 -1.18 14.18 -0.20
C ARG A 196 -1.08 14.76 -1.61
N LEU A 197 -0.46 14.04 -2.55
CA LEU A 197 -0.42 14.46 -3.96
C LEU A 197 -1.83 14.58 -4.55
N ILE A 198 -2.70 13.60 -4.34
CA ILE A 198 -4.10 13.68 -4.80
C ILE A 198 -4.80 14.88 -4.17
N ARG A 199 -4.63 15.09 -2.87
CA ARG A 199 -5.24 16.19 -2.13
C ARG A 199 -4.89 17.56 -2.68
N HIS A 200 -3.61 17.79 -2.98
CA HIS A 200 -3.10 19.10 -3.36
C HIS A 200 -3.06 19.34 -4.87
N VAL A 201 -2.94 18.29 -5.68
CA VAL A 201 -2.78 18.41 -7.14
C VAL A 201 -4.07 18.05 -7.88
N VAL A 202 -4.72 16.97 -7.48
CA VAL A 202 -5.86 16.39 -8.22
C VAL A 202 -7.21 16.92 -7.72
N SER A 203 -7.42 16.85 -6.41
CA SER A 203 -8.72 17.14 -5.81
C SER A 203 -9.24 18.56 -6.09
N PRO A 204 -8.40 19.63 -6.16
CA PRO A 204 -8.85 20.96 -6.54
C PRO A 204 -9.37 21.04 -7.98
N GLU A 205 -8.78 20.28 -8.90
CA GLU A 205 -9.22 20.21 -10.30
C GLU A 205 -10.50 19.36 -10.48
N LEU A 206 -10.84 18.61 -9.47
CA LEU A 206 -12.08 17.84 -9.38
C LEU A 206 -13.15 18.51 -8.47
N GLY A 207 -12.95 19.80 -8.11
CA GLY A 207 -13.92 20.60 -7.39
C GLY A 207 -13.84 20.50 -5.86
N LEU A 208 -12.72 20.06 -5.27
CA LEU A 208 -12.51 20.18 -3.82
C LEU A 208 -12.47 21.68 -3.43
N GLY A 209 -13.30 22.05 -2.47
CA GLY A 209 -13.47 23.43 -2.03
C GLY A 209 -14.57 24.20 -2.74
N SER A 210 -15.16 23.65 -3.80
CA SER A 210 -16.31 24.23 -4.49
C SER A 210 -17.56 24.17 -3.62
N SER A 211 -18.52 25.06 -3.94
CA SER A 211 -19.84 25.12 -3.30
C SER A 211 -20.95 24.64 -4.21
N ILE A 212 -21.94 24.00 -3.63
CA ILE A 212 -23.17 23.58 -4.29
C ILE A 212 -24.38 24.33 -3.70
N GLY A 213 -25.32 24.70 -4.58
CA GLY A 213 -26.59 25.30 -4.16
C GLY A 213 -27.56 24.24 -3.67
N SER A 214 -28.05 24.36 -2.43
CA SER A 214 -29.09 23.49 -1.89
C SER A 214 -30.11 24.30 -1.08
N MET A 215 -31.38 24.25 -1.47
CA MET A 215 -32.50 24.91 -0.78
C MET A 215 -32.22 26.39 -0.42
N GLY A 216 -31.65 27.16 -1.37
CA GLY A 216 -31.32 28.58 -1.17
C GLY A 216 -30.07 28.83 -0.30
N LYS A 217 -29.33 27.80 0.09
CA LYS A 217 -28.05 27.89 0.82
C LYS A 217 -26.91 27.35 -0.05
N ARG A 218 -25.71 27.83 0.23
CA ARG A 218 -24.46 27.27 -0.33
C ARG A 218 -23.86 26.30 0.68
N LEU A 219 -23.58 25.12 0.25
CA LEU A 219 -22.92 24.08 1.04
C LEU A 219 -21.62 23.65 0.33
N PRO A 220 -20.55 23.31 1.06
CA PRO A 220 -19.37 22.77 0.43
C PRO A 220 -19.69 21.39 -0.18
N VAL A 221 -19.02 21.05 -1.29
CA VAL A 221 -19.02 19.69 -1.81
C VAL A 221 -18.55 18.73 -0.73
N PRO A 222 -19.18 17.55 -0.55
CA PRO A 222 -18.86 16.65 0.54
C PRO A 222 -17.40 16.17 0.49
N VAL A 223 -16.61 16.52 1.51
CA VAL A 223 -15.17 16.23 1.59
C VAL A 223 -14.87 14.73 1.58
N TRP A 224 -15.77 13.89 2.07
CA TRP A 224 -15.58 12.44 2.10
C TRP A 224 -15.42 11.81 0.70
N LEU A 225 -15.94 12.43 -0.35
CA LEU A 225 -15.73 12.00 -1.74
C LEU A 225 -14.24 12.01 -2.08
N TYR A 226 -13.57 13.11 -1.74
CA TYR A 226 -12.13 13.27 -1.98
C TYR A 226 -11.30 12.42 -1.02
N SER A 227 -11.69 12.30 0.25
CA SER A 227 -11.00 11.42 1.20
C SER A 227 -11.03 9.94 0.78
N ASN A 228 -12.07 9.52 0.05
CA ASN A 228 -12.12 8.18 -0.54
C ASN A 228 -11.29 8.09 -1.83
N LEU A 229 -11.23 9.18 -2.63
CA LEU A 229 -10.38 9.24 -3.81
C LEU A 229 -8.88 9.21 -3.44
N GLU A 230 -8.50 9.88 -2.38
CA GLU A 230 -7.14 9.93 -1.84
C GLU A 230 -6.59 8.54 -1.46
N ARG A 231 -7.47 7.61 -1.12
CA ARG A 231 -7.12 6.27 -0.67
C ARG A 231 -7.47 5.23 -1.73
N TRP A 232 -6.49 4.75 -2.46
CA TRP A 232 -6.69 3.83 -3.56
C TRP A 232 -7.51 2.57 -3.21
N HIS A 233 -7.47 2.07 -1.97
CA HIS A 233 -8.25 0.94 -1.50
C HIS A 233 -9.72 1.26 -1.19
N TYR A 234 -10.08 2.57 -1.16
CA TYR A 234 -11.48 3.02 -1.02
C TYR A 234 -12.14 3.40 -2.35
N LEU A 235 -11.44 3.39 -3.47
CA LEU A 235 -12.00 3.75 -4.78
C LEU A 235 -13.26 2.97 -5.13
N SER A 236 -13.31 1.68 -4.79
CA SER A 236 -14.48 0.83 -5.05
C SER A 236 -15.75 1.29 -4.30
N PHE A 237 -15.60 1.98 -3.16
CA PHE A 237 -16.75 2.51 -2.40
C PHE A 237 -17.37 3.74 -3.08
N LEU A 238 -16.58 4.49 -3.86
CA LEU A 238 -17.11 5.62 -4.65
C LEU A 238 -18.07 5.16 -5.77
N ARG A 239 -18.02 3.90 -6.17
CA ARG A 239 -18.85 3.34 -7.23
C ARG A 239 -20.17 2.73 -6.73
N SER A 240 -20.57 3.00 -5.48
CA SER A 240 -21.91 2.62 -5.03
C SER A 240 -22.98 3.36 -5.83
N LYS A 241 -24.17 2.75 -5.99
CA LYS A 241 -25.28 3.38 -6.73
C LYS A 241 -25.67 4.73 -6.15
N GLU A 242 -25.65 4.83 -4.83
CA GLU A 242 -25.97 6.05 -4.07
C GLU A 242 -24.93 7.15 -4.35
N THR A 243 -23.64 6.80 -4.31
CA THR A 243 -22.54 7.76 -4.57
C THR A 243 -22.57 8.22 -6.03
N LEU A 244 -22.73 7.31 -6.99
CA LEU A 244 -22.84 7.67 -8.41
C LEU A 244 -24.06 8.56 -8.68
N HIS A 245 -25.20 8.29 -8.02
CA HIS A 245 -26.36 9.16 -8.12
C HIS A 245 -26.08 10.56 -7.57
N LEU A 246 -25.46 10.66 -6.40
CA LEU A 246 -25.03 11.93 -5.83
C LEU A 246 -24.11 12.68 -6.80
N LEU A 247 -23.00 12.05 -7.22
CA LEU A 247 -22.00 12.65 -8.11
C LEU A 247 -22.63 13.19 -9.40
N LYS A 248 -23.59 12.47 -9.99
CA LYS A 248 -24.30 12.88 -11.19
C LYS A 248 -25.11 14.17 -11.02
N THR A 249 -25.55 14.50 -9.80
CA THR A 249 -26.36 15.68 -9.51
C THR A 249 -25.53 16.92 -9.18
N LEU A 250 -24.30 16.75 -8.71
CA LEU A 250 -23.44 17.83 -8.24
C LEU A 250 -23.12 18.89 -9.30
N PRO A 251 -22.79 18.55 -10.57
CA PRO A 251 -22.48 19.55 -11.60
C PRO A 251 -23.59 20.58 -11.79
N GLY A 252 -24.84 20.13 -11.84
CA GLY A 252 -25.99 21.01 -12.03
C GLY A 252 -26.30 21.94 -10.85
N GLN A 253 -25.62 21.76 -9.72
CA GLN A 253 -25.81 22.53 -8.48
C GLN A 253 -24.59 23.41 -8.14
N SER A 254 -23.51 23.33 -8.92
CA SER A 254 -22.22 23.97 -8.64
C SER A 254 -21.95 25.18 -9.49
N GLU A 255 -21.07 26.07 -8.98
CA GLU A 255 -20.46 27.16 -9.76
C GLU A 255 -19.29 26.69 -10.62
N GLU A 256 -18.75 25.49 -10.33
CA GLU A 256 -17.68 24.85 -11.10
C GLU A 256 -18.18 23.50 -11.66
N PRO A 257 -19.18 23.52 -12.56
CA PRO A 257 -19.83 22.30 -13.05
C PRO A 257 -18.87 21.37 -13.78
N GLU A 258 -17.88 21.94 -14.50
CA GLU A 258 -16.91 21.18 -15.28
C GLU A 258 -16.02 20.31 -14.38
N LYS A 259 -15.55 20.85 -13.25
CA LYS A 259 -14.73 20.12 -12.29
C LYS A 259 -15.50 18.97 -11.64
N LEU A 260 -16.77 19.22 -11.27
CA LEU A 260 -17.61 18.16 -10.68
C LEU A 260 -18.08 17.14 -11.72
N GLN A 261 -18.20 17.53 -12.99
CA GLN A 261 -18.41 16.58 -14.07
C GLN A 261 -17.18 15.67 -14.24
N ALA A 262 -15.97 16.23 -14.22
CA ALA A 262 -14.73 15.45 -14.26
C ALA A 262 -14.62 14.47 -13.07
N LEU A 263 -15.05 14.87 -11.86
CA LEU A 263 -15.12 13.95 -10.71
C LEU A 263 -16.13 12.81 -10.95
N TYR A 264 -17.31 13.13 -11.48
CA TYR A 264 -18.30 12.11 -11.83
C TYR A 264 -17.75 11.14 -12.87
N ASP A 265 -17.18 11.66 -13.96
CA ASP A 265 -16.65 10.84 -15.06
C ASP A 265 -15.49 9.95 -14.57
N LEU A 266 -14.58 10.48 -13.77
CA LEU A 266 -13.48 9.72 -13.17
C LEU A 266 -13.98 8.50 -12.37
N VAL A 267 -15.04 8.69 -11.59
CA VAL A 267 -15.63 7.60 -10.77
C VAL A 267 -16.47 6.67 -11.62
N ASN A 268 -17.31 7.21 -12.51
CA ASN A 268 -18.24 6.45 -13.34
C ASN A 268 -17.52 5.55 -14.36
N GLU A 269 -16.42 6.06 -14.95
CA GLU A 269 -15.59 5.34 -15.92
C GLU A 269 -14.50 4.47 -15.25
N ASP A 270 -14.48 4.40 -13.90
CA ASP A 270 -13.55 3.60 -13.12
C ASP A 270 -12.06 3.95 -13.39
N LEU A 271 -11.76 5.23 -13.53
CA LEU A 271 -10.42 5.72 -13.85
C LEU A 271 -9.49 5.86 -12.62
N GLY A 272 -10.00 5.60 -11.42
CA GLY A 272 -9.28 5.81 -10.16
C GLY A 272 -7.94 5.07 -10.09
N TYR A 273 -7.86 3.84 -10.58
CA TYR A 273 -6.60 3.08 -10.57
C TYR A 273 -5.54 3.74 -11.50
N ARG A 274 -5.92 4.19 -12.69
CA ARG A 274 -5.03 4.90 -13.62
C ARG A 274 -4.56 6.23 -13.04
N LEU A 275 -5.45 6.93 -12.33
CA LEU A 275 -5.10 8.15 -11.59
C LEU A 275 -4.01 7.87 -10.55
N HIS A 276 -4.18 6.84 -9.71
CA HIS A 276 -3.17 6.47 -8.74
C HIS A 276 -1.84 6.04 -9.36
N GLN A 277 -1.86 5.39 -10.53
CA GLN A 277 -0.63 5.10 -11.28
C GLN A 277 0.10 6.38 -11.72
N ALA A 278 -0.64 7.41 -12.18
CA ALA A 278 -0.05 8.70 -12.53
C ALA A 278 0.56 9.39 -11.30
N VAL A 279 -0.13 9.37 -10.16
CA VAL A 279 0.37 9.90 -8.89
C VAL A 279 1.65 9.20 -8.45
N GLN A 280 1.67 7.87 -8.47
CA GLN A 280 2.86 7.09 -8.10
C GLN A 280 4.04 7.33 -9.04
N ARG A 281 3.80 7.57 -10.32
CA ARG A 281 4.83 7.99 -11.27
C ARG A 281 5.42 9.33 -10.87
N THR A 282 4.58 10.34 -10.63
CA THR A 282 5.01 11.68 -10.20
C THR A 282 5.79 11.63 -8.90
N LYS A 283 5.34 10.86 -7.90
CA LYS A 283 6.09 10.65 -6.65
C LYS A 283 7.49 10.07 -6.89
N ARG A 284 7.62 9.09 -7.78
CA ARG A 284 8.93 8.51 -8.13
C ARG A 284 9.83 9.52 -8.83
N GLU A 285 9.29 10.31 -9.74
CA GLU A 285 10.04 11.38 -10.42
C GLU A 285 10.51 12.43 -9.41
N LEU A 286 9.67 12.84 -8.45
CA LEU A 286 10.04 13.74 -7.36
C LEU A 286 11.14 13.17 -6.43
N SER A 287 11.31 11.86 -6.37
CA SER A 287 12.43 11.26 -5.64
C SER A 287 13.78 11.47 -6.33
N GLN A 288 13.79 11.77 -7.65
CA GLN A 288 14.98 11.90 -8.46
C GLN A 288 15.22 13.35 -8.96
N ALA A 289 14.15 14.16 -9.10
CA ALA A 289 14.21 15.50 -9.65
C ALA A 289 13.58 16.53 -8.69
N GLU A 290 13.94 17.79 -8.80
CA GLU A 290 13.40 18.88 -7.98
C GLU A 290 11.96 19.26 -8.35
N SER A 291 11.50 18.85 -9.55
CA SER A 291 10.13 19.01 -10.02
C SER A 291 9.73 17.85 -10.90
N ALA A 292 8.44 17.57 -10.97
CA ALA A 292 7.85 16.58 -11.85
C ALA A 292 6.55 17.11 -12.48
N GLU A 293 6.26 16.66 -13.70
CA GLU A 293 5.02 16.97 -14.40
C GLU A 293 3.96 15.92 -14.07
N PHE A 294 2.99 16.28 -13.25
CA PHE A 294 1.80 15.46 -13.11
C PHE A 294 0.95 15.60 -14.37
N ARG A 295 0.63 14.48 -15.02
CA ARG A 295 -0.27 14.43 -16.17
C ARG A 295 -1.20 13.23 -16.06
N PHE A 296 -2.49 13.53 -16.14
CA PHE A 296 -3.55 12.55 -16.22
C PHE A 296 -4.51 12.96 -17.32
N SER A 297 -4.66 12.15 -18.34
CA SER A 297 -5.55 12.38 -19.49
C SER A 297 -6.21 11.05 -19.87
N GLU A 298 -7.42 10.83 -19.39
CA GLU A 298 -8.18 9.60 -19.60
C GLU A 298 -9.66 9.94 -19.75
N GLY A 299 -10.30 9.43 -20.80
CA GLY A 299 -11.69 9.75 -21.12
C GLY A 299 -11.89 11.27 -21.31
N SER A 300 -12.81 11.84 -20.54
CA SER A 300 -13.09 13.30 -20.50
C SER A 300 -12.29 14.03 -19.42
N VAL A 301 -11.46 13.32 -18.62
CA VAL A 301 -10.74 13.90 -17.48
C VAL A 301 -9.30 14.24 -17.87
N GLU A 302 -8.99 15.53 -17.84
CA GLU A 302 -7.65 16.03 -18.13
C GLU A 302 -7.16 16.90 -16.96
N ILE A 303 -6.03 16.51 -16.33
CA ILE A 303 -5.42 17.20 -15.21
C ILE A 303 -3.92 17.27 -15.46
N GLY A 304 -3.36 18.48 -15.43
CA GLY A 304 -1.93 18.73 -15.58
C GLY A 304 -1.43 19.74 -14.56
N ALA A 305 -0.29 19.46 -13.93
CA ALA A 305 0.35 20.36 -12.98
C ALA A 305 1.85 20.10 -12.89
N THR A 306 2.64 21.17 -12.74
CA THR A 306 4.04 21.05 -12.33
C THR A 306 4.10 21.00 -10.80
N VAL A 307 4.64 19.92 -10.25
CA VAL A 307 4.80 19.70 -8.81
C VAL A 307 6.28 19.88 -8.45
N ARG A 308 6.57 20.78 -7.52
CA ARG A 308 7.92 20.93 -6.98
C ARG A 308 8.12 19.99 -5.79
N ARG A 309 9.32 19.42 -5.68
CA ARG A 309 9.69 18.57 -4.52
C ARG A 309 9.50 19.31 -3.19
N ALA A 310 9.85 20.59 -3.14
CA ALA A 310 9.70 21.40 -1.92
C ALA A 310 8.24 21.47 -1.46
N ASP A 311 7.30 21.69 -2.39
CA ASP A 311 5.87 21.73 -2.08
C ASP A 311 5.39 20.35 -1.59
N PHE A 312 5.82 19.28 -2.26
CA PHE A 312 5.50 17.91 -1.85
C PHE A 312 6.06 17.59 -0.45
N GLU A 313 7.30 17.97 -0.15
CA GLU A 313 7.92 17.77 1.17
C GLU A 313 7.17 18.56 2.27
N GLU A 314 6.65 19.75 1.96
CA GLU A 314 5.79 20.52 2.86
C GLU A 314 4.46 19.79 3.13
N TRP A 315 3.83 19.25 2.10
CA TRP A 315 2.54 18.53 2.26
C TRP A 315 2.65 17.26 3.10
N ILE A 316 3.81 16.61 3.12
CA ILE A 316 4.07 15.40 3.91
C ILE A 316 4.81 15.68 5.23
N ALA A 317 5.00 16.94 5.63
CA ALA A 317 5.82 17.29 6.79
C ALA A 317 5.33 16.65 8.11
N ASP A 318 4.02 16.64 8.35
CA ASP A 318 3.44 16.00 9.53
C ASP A 318 3.64 14.48 9.51
N ASP A 319 3.56 13.86 8.33
CA ASP A 319 3.78 12.44 8.15
C ASP A 319 5.26 12.09 8.40
N LEU A 320 6.20 12.93 7.95
CA LEU A 320 7.63 12.82 8.23
C LEU A 320 7.94 12.98 9.72
N ALA A 321 7.28 13.91 10.41
CA ALA A 321 7.42 14.11 11.84
C ALA A 321 6.94 12.87 12.64
N ALA A 322 5.86 12.23 12.22
CA ALA A 322 5.38 10.99 12.83
C ALA A 322 6.37 9.82 12.64
N ILE A 323 6.95 9.67 11.45
CA ILE A 323 8.03 8.70 11.16
C ILE A 323 9.23 8.97 12.06
N ALA A 324 9.71 10.22 12.11
CA ALA A 324 10.82 10.64 12.95
C ALA A 324 10.58 10.33 14.43
N GLY A 325 9.36 10.58 14.92
CA GLY A 325 8.96 10.28 16.30
C GLY A 325 9.04 8.77 16.64
N CYS A 326 8.73 7.87 15.71
CA CYS A 326 8.91 6.43 15.91
C CYS A 326 10.40 6.09 16.12
N VAL A 327 11.26 6.64 15.25
CA VAL A 327 12.72 6.42 15.36
C VAL A 327 13.26 6.95 16.69
N ASP A 328 12.81 8.12 17.12
CA ASP A 328 13.25 8.75 18.38
C ASP A 328 12.84 7.94 19.63
N ARG A 329 11.66 7.32 19.62
CA ARG A 329 11.17 6.46 20.72
C ARG A 329 11.98 5.17 20.91
N LEU A 330 12.63 4.68 19.87
CA LEU A 330 13.47 3.48 19.96
C LEU A 330 14.77 3.67 20.73
N GLY A 331 15.12 4.90 21.13
CA GLY A 331 16.28 5.16 21.95
C GLY A 331 17.62 4.85 21.28
N THR A 332 17.81 5.24 20.08
CA THR A 332 18.82 4.83 19.08
C THR A 332 20.28 5.27 19.36
N ARG A 333 20.71 5.41 20.61
CA ARG A 333 22.03 6.00 20.97
C ARG A 333 23.26 5.24 20.50
N GLN A 334 23.15 3.99 20.08
CA GLN A 334 24.28 3.14 19.65
C GLN A 334 23.89 2.33 18.39
N VAL A 335 23.50 3.00 17.33
CA VAL A 335 23.25 2.34 16.05
C VAL A 335 24.53 2.34 15.23
N ASP A 336 25.01 1.14 14.89
CA ASP A 336 26.18 0.97 14.03
C ASP A 336 25.80 1.19 12.56
N ARG A 337 24.61 0.71 12.15
CA ARG A 337 24.10 0.81 10.79
C ARG A 337 22.60 1.00 10.74
N VAL A 338 22.14 1.65 9.67
CA VAL A 338 20.72 1.84 9.34
C VAL A 338 20.45 1.17 8.00
N PHE A 339 19.52 0.25 7.98
CA PHE A 339 19.09 -0.43 6.75
C PHE A 339 17.67 0.00 6.43
N LEU A 340 17.51 0.66 5.27
CA LEU A 340 16.21 1.14 4.79
C LEU A 340 15.72 0.25 3.66
N THR A 341 14.48 -0.23 3.77
CA THR A 341 13.82 -1.07 2.77
C THR A 341 12.45 -0.52 2.39
N GLY A 342 11.93 -0.94 1.24
CA GLY A 342 10.67 -0.48 0.69
C GLY A 342 10.75 0.79 -0.14
N GLY A 343 9.76 0.98 -1.02
CA GLY A 343 9.80 2.03 -2.05
C GLY A 343 9.79 3.46 -1.52
N THR A 344 9.23 3.69 -0.34
CA THR A 344 9.15 5.02 0.28
C THR A 344 10.51 5.49 0.82
N SER A 345 11.45 4.57 1.06
CA SER A 345 12.83 4.90 1.46
C SER A 345 13.60 5.72 0.41
N PHE A 346 13.15 5.70 -0.85
CA PHE A 346 13.72 6.53 -1.92
C PHE A 346 13.31 8.00 -1.88
N VAL A 347 12.30 8.37 -1.08
CA VAL A 347 11.90 9.77 -0.92
C VAL A 347 13.00 10.52 -0.16
N PRO A 348 13.62 11.58 -0.73
CA PRO A 348 14.77 12.24 -0.11
C PRO A 348 14.50 12.74 1.31
N ALA A 349 13.32 13.27 1.58
CA ALA A 349 12.94 13.75 2.91
C ALA A 349 12.84 12.61 3.94
N VAL A 350 12.42 11.41 3.54
CA VAL A 350 12.44 10.24 4.43
C VAL A 350 13.87 9.83 4.75
N ARG A 351 14.73 9.75 3.74
CA ARG A 351 16.14 9.39 3.92
C ARG A 351 16.86 10.40 4.83
N ARG A 352 16.59 11.68 4.67
CA ARG A 352 17.14 12.78 5.47
C ARG A 352 16.87 12.63 6.97
N ILE A 353 15.72 12.08 7.39
CA ILE A 353 15.41 11.77 8.79
C ILE A 353 16.51 10.92 9.43
N PHE A 354 17.03 9.94 8.70
CA PHE A 354 18.05 9.01 9.19
C PHE A 354 19.44 9.60 9.03
N GLU A 355 19.72 10.30 7.94
CA GLU A 355 21.02 10.97 7.70
C GLU A 355 21.35 11.99 8.80
N GLU A 356 20.37 12.78 9.23
CA GLU A 356 20.51 13.78 10.30
C GLU A 356 20.74 13.14 11.68
N ARG A 357 20.22 11.95 11.94
CA ARG A 357 20.32 11.26 13.23
C ARG A 357 21.55 10.37 13.37
N PHE A 358 21.94 9.73 12.28
CA PHE A 358 22.92 8.65 12.32
C PHE A 358 24.18 8.93 11.47
N GLY A 359 24.12 9.92 10.57
CA GLY A 359 25.14 10.15 9.54
C GLY A 359 24.89 9.34 8.28
N ALA A 360 25.14 9.94 7.12
CA ALA A 360 24.88 9.34 5.81
C ALA A 360 25.71 8.06 5.58
N GLU A 361 26.90 7.99 6.18
CA GLU A 361 27.85 6.86 6.07
C GLU A 361 27.36 5.57 6.75
N ARG A 362 26.36 5.66 7.63
CA ARG A 362 25.77 4.51 8.31
C ARG A 362 24.53 3.97 7.60
N ILE A 363 24.03 4.68 6.60
CA ILE A 363 22.81 4.29 5.90
C ILE A 363 23.16 3.38 4.74
N GLU A 364 22.72 2.15 4.84
CA GLU A 364 22.81 1.17 3.76
C GLU A 364 21.46 1.06 3.03
N SER A 365 21.54 1.06 1.70
CA SER A 365 20.44 0.81 0.80
C SER A 365 20.78 -0.42 -0.04
N GLY A 366 19.82 -1.24 -0.34
CA GLY A 366 20.04 -2.39 -1.23
C GLY A 366 18.97 -3.46 -1.04
N SER A 367 18.52 -4.02 -2.15
CA SER A 367 17.49 -5.07 -2.17
C SER A 367 16.17 -4.66 -1.49
N GLU A 368 15.79 -3.38 -1.61
CA GLU A 368 14.66 -2.75 -0.91
C GLU A 368 13.33 -3.48 -1.10
N PHE A 369 13.18 -4.24 -2.19
CA PHE A 369 11.96 -4.98 -2.49
C PHE A 369 12.03 -6.48 -2.18
N THR A 370 13.23 -7.05 -1.94
CA THR A 370 13.41 -8.50 -1.82
C THR A 370 14.10 -8.93 -0.52
N SER A 371 14.63 -7.99 0.27
CA SER A 371 15.36 -8.27 1.52
C SER A 371 14.54 -9.07 2.52
N ILE A 372 13.26 -8.74 2.68
CA ILE A 372 12.34 -9.47 3.58
C ILE A 372 12.21 -10.92 3.14
N ALA A 373 11.92 -11.17 1.87
CA ALA A 373 11.75 -12.53 1.35
C ALA A 373 13.03 -13.35 1.45
N HIS A 374 14.20 -12.74 1.17
CA HIS A 374 15.50 -13.39 1.36
C HIS A 374 15.78 -13.70 2.84
N GLY A 375 15.49 -12.75 3.73
CA GLY A 375 15.67 -12.94 5.17
C GLY A 375 14.77 -14.03 5.74
N LEU A 376 13.51 -14.10 5.31
CA LEU A 376 12.60 -15.18 5.66
C LEU A 376 13.13 -16.55 5.19
N ALA A 377 13.73 -16.61 4.00
CA ALA A 377 14.29 -17.84 3.46
C ALA A 377 15.57 -18.29 4.19
N LEU A 378 16.37 -17.35 4.72
CA LEU A 378 17.61 -17.64 5.47
C LEU A 378 17.39 -17.98 6.95
N GLY A 379 16.24 -17.63 7.50
CA GLY A 379 15.93 -17.80 8.92
C GLY A 379 15.41 -19.19 9.31
N GLY A 380 15.51 -20.19 8.39
CA GLY A 380 15.11 -21.59 8.61
C GLY A 380 16.18 -22.42 9.31
#